data_f7cf2f636c4a46049351a09d69af7a94
#
_entry.id   f7cf2f636c4a46049351a09d69af7a94
#
_cell.length_a   1.000
_cell.length_b   1.000
_cell.length_c   1.000
_cell.angle_alpha   90.00
_cell.angle_beta   90.00
_cell.angle_gamma   90.00
#
_symmetry.space_group_name_H-M   'P 1'
#
loop_
_entity.id
_entity.type
_entity.pdbx_description
1 polymer ?
#
loop_
_entity_poly.entity_id
_entity_poly.type
_entity_poly.pdbx_seq_one_letter_code
_entity_poly.pdbx_strand_id
1 'polypeptide(L)'
;MISITRLLCDTDYYGDTLRYSPGSRGQTHGAVCGHGPVVVWNCTRTCNLKCIHCYSSSDSRQYEGELTTKEALSFIDDLAEFKVPVLLFSGGEPLLRKDLKELAAYAGSKGIRPTISTNGTLLKPGTVQSLKTLGIGYIGISLDGIGENNDRFRGRAGAFDAALEGIRNCIAAGQRVGLRFTINRHNYEELDAIFDLVERENIPRVCFYHLVYSGRGSKMMEEDISRQEARAAMDLIAARTLDFHRRGLAKEILTVDNHADGPYLYLKM
;
A
#
# COMPACT_ATOMS: atom_id res chain seq x y z
N MET A 1 2.31 8.30 -6.78
CA MET A 1 2.32 6.85 -7.14
C MET A 1 2.49 6.73 -8.65
N ILE A 2 3.51 6.01 -9.08
CA ILE A 2 3.87 5.82 -10.48
C ILE A 2 3.68 4.35 -10.82
N SER A 3 2.95 4.04 -11.91
CA SER A 3 2.84 2.67 -12.42
C SER A 3 4.03 2.36 -13.32
N ILE A 4 4.96 1.57 -12.82
CA ILE A 4 6.15 1.14 -13.56
C ILE A 4 5.72 0.20 -14.69
N THR A 5 4.77 -0.70 -14.42
CA THR A 5 4.24 -1.61 -15.44
C THR A 5 3.58 -0.85 -16.60
N ARG A 6 2.78 0.20 -16.32
CA ARG A 6 2.21 1.02 -17.39
C ARG A 6 3.29 1.79 -18.16
N LEU A 7 4.25 2.38 -17.45
CA LEU A 7 5.32 3.17 -18.06
C LEU A 7 6.19 2.34 -19.02
N LEU A 8 6.58 1.12 -18.58
CA LEU A 8 7.55 0.30 -19.33
C LEU A 8 6.90 -0.72 -20.29
N CYS A 9 5.66 -1.14 -20.01
CA CYS A 9 5.02 -2.27 -20.70
C CYS A 9 3.73 -1.87 -21.42
N ASP A 10 3.31 -0.61 -21.34
CA ASP A 10 2.05 -0.08 -21.89
C ASP A 10 0.82 -0.92 -21.49
N THR A 11 0.84 -1.43 -20.25
CA THR A 11 -0.21 -2.32 -19.72
C THR A 11 -1.02 -1.61 -18.67
N ASP A 12 -2.35 -1.54 -18.87
CA ASP A 12 -3.28 -0.92 -17.93
C ASP A 12 -3.76 -1.90 -16.87
N TYR A 13 -3.84 -1.43 -15.62
CA TYR A 13 -4.44 -2.12 -14.50
C TYR A 13 -5.64 -1.34 -13.94
N TYR A 14 -6.48 -2.01 -13.18
CA TYR A 14 -7.71 -1.42 -12.62
C TYR A 14 -7.49 -0.08 -11.89
N GLY A 15 -6.36 0.07 -11.18
CA GLY A 15 -6.04 1.32 -10.47
C GLY A 15 -5.61 2.47 -11.38
N ASP A 16 -5.27 2.20 -12.63
CA ASP A 16 -4.78 3.23 -13.57
C ASP A 16 -5.90 4.18 -14.00
N THR A 17 -7.14 3.73 -14.02
CA THR A 17 -8.32 4.58 -14.28
C THR A 17 -8.49 5.70 -13.25
N LEU A 18 -7.96 5.53 -12.04
CA LEU A 18 -7.97 6.54 -10.97
C LEU A 18 -6.68 7.38 -10.93
N ARG A 19 -5.59 6.86 -11.50
CA ARG A 19 -4.29 7.54 -11.53
C ARG A 19 -4.10 8.38 -12.79
N TYR A 20 -4.67 7.95 -13.90
CA TYR A 20 -4.45 8.55 -15.20
C TYR A 20 -5.78 8.82 -15.90
N SER A 21 -5.97 10.03 -16.42
CA SER A 21 -7.16 10.36 -17.20
C SER A 21 -7.16 9.60 -18.54
N PRO A 22 -8.29 9.06 -18.99
CA PRO A 22 -8.42 8.51 -20.34
C PRO A 22 -8.11 9.59 -21.38
N GLY A 23 -7.16 9.32 -22.28
CA GLY A 23 -6.81 10.24 -23.36
C GLY A 23 -5.76 11.32 -23.05
N SER A 24 -5.09 11.24 -21.91
CA SER A 24 -4.12 12.25 -21.45
C SER A 24 -2.74 12.22 -22.15
N ARG A 25 -2.67 11.86 -23.42
CA ARG A 25 -1.54 12.30 -24.26
C ARG A 25 -1.67 13.81 -24.48
N GLY A 26 -1.36 14.61 -23.47
CA GLY A 26 -1.30 16.07 -23.54
C GLY A 26 -2.02 16.89 -22.48
N GLN A 27 -2.70 16.30 -21.49
CA GLN A 27 -3.27 17.05 -20.36
C GLN A 27 -2.53 16.80 -19.07
N THR A 28 -2.02 17.88 -18.47
CA THR A 28 -1.00 17.95 -17.44
C THR A 28 -1.52 17.89 -15.99
N HIS A 29 -2.72 17.42 -15.71
CA HIS A 29 -3.27 17.45 -14.36
C HIS A 29 -3.72 16.07 -13.89
N GLY A 30 -3.08 15.56 -12.86
CA GLY A 30 -3.22 14.22 -12.28
C GLY A 30 -4.52 13.92 -11.52
N ALA A 31 -5.58 14.71 -11.72
CA ALA A 31 -6.90 14.41 -11.19
C ALA A 31 -7.83 14.05 -12.34
N VAL A 32 -8.52 12.91 -12.23
CA VAL A 32 -9.58 12.54 -13.16
C VAL A 32 -10.70 13.57 -13.05
N CYS A 33 -11.06 14.20 -14.17
CA CYS A 33 -12.08 15.24 -14.19
C CYS A 33 -13.40 14.73 -13.56
N GLY A 34 -13.94 15.50 -12.61
CA GLY A 34 -15.20 15.18 -11.92
C GLY A 34 -15.08 14.34 -10.65
N HIS A 35 -13.88 13.90 -10.27
CA HIS A 35 -13.64 13.22 -9.00
C HIS A 35 -12.79 14.05 -8.06
N GLY A 36 -13.02 13.90 -6.74
CA GLY A 36 -12.13 14.37 -5.69
C GLY A 36 -10.84 13.53 -5.61
N PRO A 37 -9.91 13.87 -4.69
CA PRO A 37 -8.70 13.10 -4.47
C PRO A 37 -8.98 11.73 -3.86
N VAL A 38 -8.05 10.79 -4.01
CA VAL A 38 -7.99 9.60 -3.15
C VAL A 38 -7.58 10.03 -1.75
N VAL A 39 -8.37 9.66 -0.75
CA VAL A 39 -8.11 10.02 0.64
C VAL A 39 -7.52 8.84 1.40
N VAL A 40 -6.43 9.10 2.14
CA VAL A 40 -5.87 8.16 3.12
C VAL A 40 -6.22 8.69 4.52
N TRP A 41 -6.96 7.89 5.29
CA TRP A 41 -7.33 8.24 6.64
C TRP A 41 -6.61 7.33 7.64
N ASN A 42 -5.75 7.92 8.46
CA ASN A 42 -5.17 7.26 9.62
C ASN A 42 -6.23 7.16 10.72
N CYS A 43 -7.14 6.19 10.58
CA CYS A 43 -8.36 6.07 11.38
C CYS A 43 -8.11 5.62 12.83
N THR A 44 -6.92 5.13 13.13
CA THR A 44 -6.41 4.85 14.48
C THR A 44 -4.89 4.90 14.51
N ARG A 45 -4.31 5.26 15.66
CA ARG A 45 -2.87 5.12 15.93
C ARG A 45 -2.53 3.84 16.70
N THR A 46 -3.53 3.17 17.28
CA THR A 46 -3.32 1.88 17.95
C THR A 46 -2.85 0.84 16.95
N CYS A 47 -1.77 0.11 17.27
CA CYS A 47 -1.19 -0.91 16.42
C CYS A 47 -0.67 -2.08 17.27
N ASN A 48 -0.84 -3.30 16.80
CA ASN A 48 -0.27 -4.50 17.43
C ASN A 48 1.20 -4.75 17.06
N LEU A 49 1.81 -3.86 16.25
CA LEU A 49 3.24 -3.84 15.92
C LEU A 49 3.88 -2.52 16.32
N LYS A 50 5.24 -2.52 16.38
CA LYS A 50 6.04 -1.34 16.69
C LYS A 50 7.18 -1.17 15.69
N CYS A 51 6.81 -0.95 14.42
CA CYS A 51 7.75 -0.84 13.32
C CYS A 51 8.76 0.28 13.53
N ILE A 52 10.04 0.05 13.19
CA ILE A 52 11.11 1.03 13.38
C ILE A 52 10.95 2.28 12.50
N HIS A 53 10.40 2.14 11.29
CA HIS A 53 10.17 3.21 10.30
C HIS A 53 8.76 3.80 10.31
N CYS A 54 7.95 3.53 11.35
CA CYS A 54 6.55 3.93 11.38
C CYS A 54 6.36 5.44 11.29
N TYR A 55 5.76 5.93 10.20
CA TYR A 55 5.53 7.35 9.96
C TYR A 55 4.53 8.00 10.93
N SER A 56 3.62 7.21 11.52
CA SER A 56 2.61 7.67 12.48
C SER A 56 3.02 7.46 13.95
N SER A 57 4.20 6.90 14.21
CA SER A 57 4.66 6.54 15.56
C SER A 57 3.68 5.68 16.35
N SER A 58 2.96 4.79 15.68
CA SER A 58 1.97 3.90 16.25
C SER A 58 2.59 2.80 17.12
N ASP A 59 1.88 2.41 18.18
CA ASP A 59 2.18 1.28 19.05
C ASP A 59 0.88 0.73 19.69
N SER A 60 1.00 -0.14 20.70
CA SER A 60 -0.13 -0.82 21.34
C SER A 60 -0.97 0.06 22.31
N ARG A 61 -0.61 1.34 22.48
CA ARG A 61 -1.36 2.26 23.33
C ARG A 61 -2.67 2.69 22.67
N GLN A 62 -3.63 3.08 23.51
CA GLN A 62 -4.78 3.85 23.07
C GLN A 62 -4.38 5.33 22.93
N TYR A 63 -4.95 6.01 21.95
CA TYR A 63 -4.67 7.40 21.67
C TYR A 63 -5.94 8.23 21.82
N GLU A 64 -5.81 9.37 22.51
CA GLU A 64 -6.88 10.36 22.60
C GLU A 64 -7.00 11.15 21.28
N GLY A 65 -8.19 11.70 21.02
CA GLY A 65 -8.44 12.54 19.84
C GLY A 65 -8.70 11.75 18.55
N GLU A 66 -8.84 10.44 18.60
CA GLU A 66 -9.39 9.67 17.48
C GLU A 66 -10.88 9.98 17.32
N LEU A 67 -11.35 10.11 16.07
CA LEU A 67 -12.77 10.36 15.80
C LEU A 67 -13.63 9.24 16.41
N THR A 68 -14.69 9.64 17.12
CA THR A 68 -15.76 8.70 17.52
C THR A 68 -16.47 8.15 16.28
N THR A 69 -17.23 7.07 16.41
CA THR A 69 -18.00 6.51 15.29
C THR A 69 -18.89 7.57 14.65
N LYS A 70 -19.59 8.40 15.46
CA LYS A 70 -20.47 9.46 14.96
C LYS A 70 -19.71 10.53 14.14
N GLU A 71 -18.58 10.99 14.65
CA GLU A 71 -17.74 11.96 13.93
C GLU A 71 -17.14 11.35 12.65
N ALA A 72 -16.75 10.08 12.70
CA ALA A 72 -16.24 9.34 11.55
C ALA A 72 -17.29 9.17 10.44
N LEU A 73 -18.56 8.93 10.81
CA LEU A 73 -19.67 8.89 9.84
C LEU A 73 -19.89 10.26 9.19
N SER A 74 -19.88 11.34 9.99
CA SER A 74 -19.97 12.72 9.46
C SER A 74 -18.81 13.04 8.53
N PHE A 75 -17.58 12.65 8.90
CA PHE A 75 -16.41 12.81 8.03
C PHE A 75 -16.57 12.06 6.69
N ILE A 76 -17.16 10.87 6.70
CA ILE A 76 -17.44 10.12 5.45
C ILE A 76 -18.50 10.84 4.61
N ASP A 77 -19.50 11.49 5.21
CA ASP A 77 -20.47 12.32 4.50
C ASP A 77 -19.77 13.50 3.79
N ASP A 78 -18.89 14.20 4.48
CA ASP A 78 -18.09 15.30 3.89
C ASP A 78 -17.24 14.80 2.71
N LEU A 79 -16.62 13.61 2.85
CA LEU A 79 -15.84 13.01 1.76
C LEU A 79 -16.71 12.65 0.55
N ALA A 80 -17.94 12.20 0.78
CA ALA A 80 -18.88 11.89 -0.30
C ALA A 80 -19.34 13.17 -1.04
N GLU A 81 -19.64 14.25 -0.31
CA GLU A 81 -19.96 15.55 -0.89
C GLU A 81 -18.78 16.08 -1.72
N PHE A 82 -17.54 15.89 -1.23
CA PHE A 82 -16.30 16.24 -1.94
C PHE A 82 -15.99 15.30 -3.11
N LYS A 83 -16.84 14.31 -3.41
CA LYS A 83 -16.71 13.34 -4.51
C LYS A 83 -15.42 12.51 -4.44
N VAL A 84 -15.00 12.15 -3.24
CA VAL A 84 -13.87 11.25 -3.01
C VAL A 84 -14.18 9.87 -3.59
N PRO A 85 -13.41 9.36 -4.57
CA PRO A 85 -13.69 8.07 -5.20
C PRO A 85 -13.24 6.88 -4.35
N VAL A 86 -12.23 7.06 -3.51
CA VAL A 86 -11.61 6.00 -2.71
C VAL A 86 -11.21 6.52 -1.33
N LEU A 87 -11.61 5.82 -0.29
CA LEU A 87 -11.13 6.01 1.07
C LEU A 87 -10.24 4.83 1.46
N LEU A 88 -8.97 5.11 1.73
CA LEU A 88 -8.01 4.13 2.26
C LEU A 88 -7.96 4.24 3.78
N PHE A 89 -8.54 3.26 4.47
CA PHE A 89 -8.37 3.10 5.91
C PHE A 89 -6.95 2.63 6.22
N SER A 90 -6.23 3.43 6.98
CA SER A 90 -4.83 3.26 7.36
C SER A 90 -4.64 3.68 8.83
N GLY A 91 -3.38 3.93 9.23
CA GLY A 91 -3.04 4.45 10.55
C GLY A 91 -1.99 3.60 11.24
N GLY A 92 -2.31 3.14 12.47
CA GLY A 92 -1.60 2.07 13.13
C GLY A 92 -1.98 0.73 12.48
N GLU A 93 -2.93 0.03 13.09
CA GLU A 93 -3.55 -1.14 12.46
C GLU A 93 -5.07 -0.93 12.38
N PRO A 94 -5.63 -0.65 11.20
CA PRO A 94 -7.05 -0.35 11.08
C PRO A 94 -7.97 -1.49 11.54
N LEU A 95 -7.53 -2.75 11.43
CA LEU A 95 -8.30 -3.91 11.89
C LEU A 95 -8.48 -3.99 13.43
N LEU A 96 -7.76 -3.16 14.19
CA LEU A 96 -7.96 -3.00 15.63
C LEU A 96 -9.08 -2.00 15.97
N ARG A 97 -9.47 -1.15 15.03
CA ARG A 97 -10.56 -0.20 15.22
C ARG A 97 -11.89 -0.96 15.21
N LYS A 98 -12.65 -0.87 16.31
CA LYS A 98 -13.84 -1.70 16.55
C LYS A 98 -14.96 -1.48 15.55
N ASP A 99 -15.16 -0.22 15.12
CA ASP A 99 -16.21 0.23 14.20
C ASP A 99 -15.75 0.25 12.73
N LEU A 100 -14.54 -0.24 12.40
CA LEU A 100 -14.00 -0.23 11.02
C LEU A 100 -14.98 -0.81 10.01
N LYS A 101 -15.64 -1.92 10.35
CA LYS A 101 -16.58 -2.60 9.44
C LYS A 101 -17.81 -1.75 9.14
N GLU A 102 -18.34 -1.07 10.16
CA GLU A 102 -19.46 -0.15 10.04
C GLU A 102 -19.06 1.05 9.15
N LEU A 103 -17.92 1.66 9.42
CA LEU A 103 -17.39 2.79 8.65
C LEU A 103 -17.12 2.42 7.19
N ALA A 104 -16.57 1.24 6.94
CA ALA A 104 -16.31 0.76 5.58
C ALA A 104 -17.61 0.49 4.81
N ALA A 105 -18.60 -0.12 5.44
CA ALA A 105 -19.93 -0.33 4.85
C ALA A 105 -20.61 1.01 4.56
N TYR A 106 -20.52 1.96 5.49
CA TYR A 106 -21.09 3.30 5.30
C TYR A 106 -20.43 4.04 4.14
N ALA A 107 -19.09 4.03 4.05
CA ALA A 107 -18.38 4.61 2.90
C ALA A 107 -18.86 4.00 1.58
N GLY A 108 -19.01 2.67 1.53
CA GLY A 108 -19.56 1.97 0.37
C GLY A 108 -20.97 2.43 0.01
N SER A 109 -21.87 2.62 0.98
CA SER A 109 -23.24 3.11 0.77
C SER A 109 -23.30 4.55 0.22
N LYS A 110 -22.24 5.34 0.47
CA LYS A 110 -22.08 6.71 -0.06
C LYS A 110 -21.38 6.75 -1.43
N GLY A 111 -21.11 5.60 -2.05
CA GLY A 111 -20.43 5.51 -3.34
C GLY A 111 -18.91 5.67 -3.26
N ILE A 112 -18.33 5.75 -2.07
CA ILE A 112 -16.87 5.79 -1.84
C ILE A 112 -16.36 4.35 -1.75
N ARG A 113 -15.38 3.97 -2.58
CA ARG A 113 -14.78 2.64 -2.53
C ARG A 113 -13.85 2.51 -1.31
N PRO A 114 -14.18 1.67 -0.30
CA PRO A 114 -13.32 1.45 0.84
C PRO A 114 -12.15 0.54 0.47
N THR A 115 -10.96 0.86 0.94
CA THR A 115 -9.75 0.06 0.82
C THR A 115 -8.99 0.05 2.15
N ILE A 116 -8.13 -0.92 2.38
CA ILE A 116 -7.42 -1.07 3.65
C ILE A 116 -5.90 -1.17 3.42
N SER A 117 -5.14 -0.44 4.26
CA SER A 117 -3.70 -0.62 4.43
C SER A 117 -3.44 -1.22 5.81
N THR A 118 -2.93 -2.44 5.85
CA THR A 118 -2.77 -3.23 7.09
C THR A 118 -1.38 -3.87 7.17
N ASN A 119 -0.97 -4.23 8.37
CA ASN A 119 0.21 -5.07 8.58
C ASN A 119 -0.05 -6.56 8.26
N GLY A 120 -1.30 -6.93 7.98
CA GLY A 120 -1.71 -8.27 7.53
C GLY A 120 -1.84 -9.32 8.63
N THR A 121 -1.31 -9.09 9.82
CA THR A 121 -1.23 -10.13 10.88
C THR A 121 -2.59 -10.57 11.44
N LEU A 122 -3.65 -9.81 11.17
CA LEU A 122 -5.01 -10.07 11.64
C LEU A 122 -5.95 -10.59 10.53
N LEU A 123 -5.42 -10.82 9.33
CA LEU A 123 -6.18 -11.29 8.17
C LEU A 123 -6.37 -12.82 8.18
N LYS A 124 -7.13 -13.32 9.14
CA LYS A 124 -7.58 -14.71 9.18
C LYS A 124 -8.68 -14.95 8.14
N PRO A 125 -8.94 -16.21 7.70
CA PRO A 125 -9.93 -16.50 6.66
C PRO A 125 -11.30 -15.86 6.89
N GLY A 126 -11.84 -15.93 8.11
CA GLY A 126 -13.12 -15.31 8.47
C GLY A 126 -13.09 -13.77 8.40
N THR A 127 -11.95 -13.14 8.77
CA THR A 127 -11.76 -11.69 8.64
C THR A 127 -11.80 -11.29 7.17
N VAL A 128 -11.02 -11.98 6.32
CA VAL A 128 -10.95 -11.69 4.88
C VAL A 128 -12.32 -11.85 4.23
N GLN A 129 -13.05 -12.95 4.54
CA GLN A 129 -14.38 -13.17 3.99
C GLN A 129 -15.35 -12.05 4.40
N SER A 130 -15.31 -11.62 5.67
CA SER A 130 -16.13 -10.51 6.16
C SER A 130 -15.81 -9.20 5.40
N LEU A 131 -14.53 -8.86 5.23
CA LEU A 131 -14.10 -7.66 4.50
C LEU A 131 -14.53 -7.70 3.02
N LYS A 132 -14.43 -8.86 2.38
CA LYS A 132 -14.87 -9.05 1.00
C LYS A 132 -16.39 -8.83 0.87
N THR A 133 -17.18 -9.41 1.77
CA THR A 133 -18.64 -9.24 1.79
C THR A 133 -19.05 -7.77 2.00
N LEU A 134 -18.26 -7.00 2.76
CA LEU A 134 -18.46 -5.56 2.95
C LEU A 134 -18.05 -4.71 1.75
N GLY A 135 -17.54 -5.31 0.68
CA GLY A 135 -17.14 -4.58 -0.53
C GLY A 135 -15.79 -3.89 -0.44
N ILE A 136 -14.88 -4.34 0.46
CA ILE A 136 -13.50 -3.81 0.47
C ILE A 136 -12.85 -4.04 -0.89
N GLY A 137 -12.57 -2.95 -1.59
CA GLY A 137 -12.10 -2.98 -2.98
C GLY A 137 -10.65 -3.44 -3.15
N TYR A 138 -9.81 -3.28 -2.11
CA TYR A 138 -8.39 -3.64 -2.13
C TYR A 138 -7.80 -3.68 -0.71
N ILE A 139 -6.90 -4.62 -0.47
CA ILE A 139 -6.12 -4.73 0.77
C ILE A 139 -4.63 -4.64 0.44
N GLY A 140 -3.96 -3.59 0.93
CA GLY A 140 -2.49 -3.47 0.86
C GLY A 140 -1.86 -4.02 2.14
N ILE A 141 -1.01 -5.03 2.00
CA ILE A 141 -0.33 -5.68 3.14
C ILE A 141 1.14 -5.30 3.13
N SER A 142 1.62 -4.85 4.28
CA SER A 142 2.97 -4.36 4.43
C SER A 142 3.95 -5.47 4.84
N LEU A 143 5.00 -5.65 4.04
CA LEU A 143 6.19 -6.45 4.34
C LEU A 143 7.43 -5.61 4.01
N ASP A 144 8.41 -5.56 4.90
CA ASP A 144 9.63 -4.74 4.71
C ASP A 144 10.92 -5.59 4.79
N GLY A 145 10.84 -6.83 4.37
CA GLY A 145 11.94 -7.77 4.31
C GLY A 145 11.46 -9.21 4.26
N ILE A 146 12.39 -10.14 4.22
CA ILE A 146 12.13 -11.58 4.24
C ILE A 146 12.41 -12.14 5.64
N GLY A 147 11.49 -12.96 6.18
CA GLY A 147 11.66 -13.67 7.45
C GLY A 147 12.03 -12.74 8.61
N GLU A 148 13.14 -13.05 9.27
CA GLU A 148 13.62 -12.33 10.46
C GLU A 148 13.93 -10.85 10.20
N ASN A 149 14.34 -10.48 8.99
CA ASN A 149 14.57 -9.08 8.67
C ASN A 149 13.26 -8.28 8.74
N ASN A 150 12.17 -8.81 8.18
CA ASN A 150 10.84 -8.21 8.33
C ASN A 150 10.43 -8.15 9.81
N ASP A 151 10.64 -9.21 10.57
CA ASP A 151 10.25 -9.28 11.98
C ASP A 151 10.94 -8.21 12.82
N ARG A 152 12.25 -8.02 12.60
CA ARG A 152 13.02 -6.94 13.20
C ARG A 152 12.45 -5.56 12.84
N PHE A 153 12.15 -5.33 11.54
CA PHE A 153 11.56 -4.09 11.07
C PHE A 153 10.19 -3.82 11.69
N ARG A 154 9.38 -4.85 11.81
CA ARG A 154 8.02 -4.77 12.37
C ARG A 154 8.01 -4.80 13.90
N GLY A 155 9.15 -5.08 14.54
CA GLY A 155 9.31 -5.12 15.98
C GLY A 155 8.55 -6.28 16.65
N ARG A 156 8.36 -7.39 15.92
CA ARG A 156 7.64 -8.57 16.41
C ARG A 156 8.06 -9.85 15.67
N ALA A 157 8.53 -10.85 16.41
CA ALA A 157 8.79 -12.19 15.87
C ALA A 157 7.51 -12.82 15.29
N GLY A 158 7.64 -13.48 14.14
CA GLY A 158 6.53 -14.10 13.42
C GLY A 158 5.62 -13.13 12.67
N ALA A 159 5.96 -11.84 12.59
CA ALA A 159 5.19 -10.85 11.83
C ALA A 159 5.20 -11.14 10.32
N PHE A 160 6.35 -11.64 9.80
CA PHE A 160 6.48 -12.04 8.40
C PHE A 160 5.51 -13.17 8.04
N ASP A 161 5.56 -14.27 8.77
CA ASP A 161 4.71 -15.44 8.49
C ASP A 161 3.23 -15.10 8.63
N ALA A 162 2.86 -14.31 9.66
CA ALA A 162 1.48 -13.89 9.87
C ALA A 162 0.97 -12.98 8.75
N ALA A 163 1.80 -12.05 8.23
CA ALA A 163 1.45 -11.20 7.12
C ALA A 163 1.35 -11.98 5.80
N LEU A 164 2.27 -12.92 5.57
CA LEU A 164 2.26 -13.80 4.40
C LEU A 164 1.04 -14.72 4.39
N GLU A 165 0.67 -15.29 5.55
CA GLU A 165 -0.60 -16.02 5.72
C GLU A 165 -1.80 -15.13 5.36
N GLY A 166 -1.80 -13.86 5.82
CA GLY A 166 -2.83 -12.89 5.46
C GLY A 166 -2.94 -12.64 3.96
N ILE A 167 -1.81 -12.55 3.24
CA ILE A 167 -1.77 -12.45 1.77
C ILE A 167 -2.41 -13.69 1.13
N ARG A 168 -1.99 -14.89 1.56
CA ARG A 168 -2.51 -16.17 1.05
C ARG A 168 -4.02 -16.29 1.28
N ASN A 169 -4.51 -15.89 2.46
CA ASN A 169 -5.95 -15.87 2.77
C ASN A 169 -6.72 -14.93 1.84
N CYS A 170 -6.17 -13.76 1.53
CA CYS A 170 -6.78 -12.82 0.58
C CYS A 170 -6.83 -13.42 -0.84
N ILE A 171 -5.74 -14.01 -1.32
CA ILE A 171 -5.66 -14.65 -2.64
C ILE A 171 -6.67 -15.79 -2.73
N ALA A 172 -6.69 -16.70 -1.73
CA ALA A 172 -7.61 -17.84 -1.67
C ALA A 172 -9.09 -17.40 -1.67
N ALA A 173 -9.40 -16.28 -1.02
CA ALA A 173 -10.76 -15.72 -1.02
C ALA A 173 -11.09 -14.93 -2.31
N GLY A 174 -10.15 -14.75 -3.23
CA GLY A 174 -10.30 -13.86 -4.40
C GLY A 174 -10.49 -12.40 -4.02
N GLN A 175 -9.96 -11.98 -2.86
CA GLN A 175 -9.88 -10.58 -2.45
C GLN A 175 -8.69 -9.92 -3.14
N ARG A 176 -8.90 -8.75 -3.76
CA ARG A 176 -7.78 -7.99 -4.34
C ARG A 176 -6.79 -7.60 -3.25
N VAL A 177 -5.56 -8.02 -3.41
CA VAL A 177 -4.47 -7.80 -2.46
C VAL A 177 -3.20 -7.36 -3.16
N GLY A 178 -2.33 -6.66 -2.46
CA GLY A 178 -0.99 -6.34 -2.92
C GLY A 178 -0.03 -6.14 -1.76
N LEU A 179 1.24 -6.34 -2.04
CA LEU A 179 2.34 -6.12 -1.14
C LEU A 179 2.73 -4.64 -1.14
N ARG A 180 3.11 -4.11 0.02
CA ARG A 180 3.68 -2.78 0.22
C ARG A 180 5.04 -2.93 0.90
N PHE A 181 6.08 -2.40 0.27
CA PHE A 181 7.46 -2.55 0.73
C PHE A 181 8.13 -1.17 0.80
N THR A 182 8.69 -0.79 1.94
CA THR A 182 9.40 0.48 2.12
C THR A 182 10.89 0.26 2.01
N ILE A 183 11.49 0.75 0.92
CA ILE A 183 12.93 0.61 0.64
C ILE A 183 13.74 1.46 1.63
N ASN A 184 14.80 0.88 2.17
CA ASN A 184 15.78 1.54 3.01
C ASN A 184 17.09 0.73 3.01
N ARG A 185 18.16 1.22 3.65
CA ARG A 185 19.49 0.57 3.63
C ARG A 185 19.50 -0.86 4.19
N HIS A 186 18.58 -1.20 5.08
CA HIS A 186 18.56 -2.53 5.71
C HIS A 186 17.87 -3.60 4.87
N ASN A 187 17.16 -3.22 3.82
CA ASN A 187 16.34 -4.16 3.04
C ASN A 187 16.42 -3.98 1.53
N TYR A 188 17.14 -2.96 1.02
CA TYR A 188 17.19 -2.76 -0.44
C TYR A 188 17.85 -3.92 -1.18
N GLU A 189 18.79 -4.63 -0.55
CA GLU A 189 19.42 -5.83 -1.10
C GLU A 189 18.45 -7.01 -1.21
N GLU A 190 17.35 -7.00 -0.47
CA GLU A 190 16.29 -8.02 -0.54
C GLU A 190 15.25 -7.77 -1.65
N LEU A 191 15.39 -6.68 -2.42
CA LEU A 191 14.42 -6.34 -3.48
C LEU A 191 14.22 -7.49 -4.47
N ASP A 192 15.27 -8.17 -4.88
CA ASP A 192 15.19 -9.31 -5.80
C ASP A 192 14.44 -10.48 -5.15
N ALA A 193 14.72 -10.80 -3.90
CA ALA A 193 14.01 -11.81 -3.12
C ALA A 193 12.52 -11.46 -2.90
N ILE A 194 12.19 -10.17 -2.81
CA ILE A 194 10.78 -9.70 -2.78
C ILE A 194 10.09 -9.97 -4.12
N PHE A 195 10.75 -9.76 -5.26
CA PHE A 195 10.18 -10.12 -6.56
C PHE A 195 9.97 -11.63 -6.68
N ASP A 196 10.91 -12.45 -6.19
CA ASP A 196 10.75 -13.90 -6.15
C ASP A 196 9.59 -14.33 -5.23
N LEU A 197 9.40 -13.64 -4.10
CA LEU A 197 8.24 -13.85 -3.23
C LEU A 197 6.93 -13.50 -3.97
N VAL A 198 6.89 -12.36 -4.66
CA VAL A 198 5.73 -11.91 -5.45
C VAL A 198 5.34 -12.94 -6.51
N GLU A 199 6.33 -13.54 -7.16
CA GLU A 199 6.11 -14.60 -8.14
C GLU A 199 5.62 -15.89 -7.48
N ARG A 200 6.36 -16.40 -6.51
CA ARG A 200 6.10 -17.70 -5.82
C ARG A 200 4.73 -17.72 -5.14
N GLU A 201 4.34 -16.63 -4.46
CA GLU A 201 3.06 -16.51 -3.77
C GLU A 201 1.93 -16.00 -4.69
N ASN A 202 2.22 -15.84 -5.97
CA ASN A 202 1.30 -15.28 -6.96
C ASN A 202 0.64 -13.96 -6.53
N ILE A 203 1.40 -13.08 -5.88
CA ILE A 203 0.90 -11.77 -5.45
C ILE A 203 0.66 -10.91 -6.70
N PRO A 204 -0.56 -10.37 -6.93
CA PRO A 204 -0.87 -9.69 -8.17
C PRO A 204 -0.30 -8.28 -8.28
N ARG A 205 0.12 -7.70 -7.14
CA ARG A 205 0.54 -6.30 -7.09
C ARG A 205 1.60 -6.09 -6.02
N VAL A 206 2.62 -5.27 -6.33
CA VAL A 206 3.55 -4.74 -5.34
C VAL A 206 3.75 -3.23 -5.52
N CYS A 207 3.83 -2.53 -4.41
CA CYS A 207 4.09 -1.11 -4.36
C CYS A 207 5.34 -0.84 -3.51
N PHE A 208 6.37 -0.31 -4.14
CA PHE A 208 7.61 0.08 -3.49
C PHE A 208 7.51 1.54 -3.04
N TYR A 209 7.74 1.78 -1.76
CA TYR A 209 7.76 3.09 -1.13
C TYR A 209 9.19 3.51 -0.87
N HIS A 210 9.49 4.78 -1.05
CA HIS A 210 10.69 5.36 -0.47
C HIS A 210 10.44 5.71 1.00
N LEU A 211 11.52 5.75 1.80
CA LEU A 211 11.42 6.04 3.23
C LEU A 211 10.90 7.47 3.46
N VAL A 212 9.90 7.61 4.33
CA VAL A 212 9.33 8.90 4.72
C VAL A 212 9.88 9.31 6.09
N TYR A 213 10.48 10.49 6.17
CA TYR A 213 11.12 11.02 7.38
C TYR A 213 10.10 11.65 8.35
N SER A 214 9.10 10.86 8.70
CA SER A 214 8.05 11.24 9.66
C SER A 214 7.91 10.19 10.76
N GLY A 215 7.41 10.58 11.92
CA GLY A 215 7.28 9.69 13.05
C GLY A 215 8.61 9.05 13.47
N ARG A 216 8.64 7.71 13.63
CA ARG A 216 9.90 6.99 13.90
C ARG A 216 10.84 6.96 12.70
N GLY A 217 10.30 7.06 11.49
CA GLY A 217 11.10 7.14 10.26
C GLY A 217 12.02 8.37 10.22
N SER A 218 11.70 9.44 10.96
CA SER A 218 12.58 10.62 11.05
C SER A 218 13.93 10.31 11.68
N LYS A 219 14.03 9.23 12.47
CA LYS A 219 15.28 8.78 13.10
C LYS A 219 16.13 7.92 12.17
N MET A 220 15.61 7.58 10.99
CA MET A 220 16.25 6.71 10.01
C MET A 220 16.81 7.47 8.79
N MET A 221 16.92 8.80 8.85
CA MET A 221 17.43 9.60 7.72
C MET A 221 18.82 9.17 7.27
N GLU A 222 19.71 8.80 8.21
CA GLU A 222 21.06 8.30 7.92
C GLU A 222 21.07 6.83 7.46
N GLU A 223 19.95 6.13 7.65
CA GLU A 223 19.74 4.74 7.28
C GLU A 223 18.95 4.61 5.96
N ASP A 224 18.70 5.72 5.28
CA ASP A 224 18.13 5.71 3.94
C ASP A 224 19.16 5.33 2.88
N ILE A 225 18.69 4.86 1.75
CA ILE A 225 19.52 4.51 0.62
C ILE A 225 20.14 5.77 -0.02
N SER A 226 21.39 5.66 -0.44
CA SER A 226 22.07 6.70 -1.20
C SER A 226 21.41 6.89 -2.58
N ARG A 227 21.74 8.01 -3.25
CA ARG A 227 21.28 8.26 -4.63
C ARG A 227 21.70 7.17 -5.61
N GLN A 228 22.86 6.56 -5.40
CA GLN A 228 23.35 5.48 -6.24
C GLN A 228 22.55 4.18 -6.00
N GLU A 229 22.30 3.83 -4.74
CA GLU A 229 21.47 2.69 -4.35
C GLU A 229 20.02 2.88 -4.81
N ALA A 230 19.46 4.09 -4.70
CA ALA A 230 18.12 4.40 -5.21
C ALA A 230 18.01 4.16 -6.73
N ARG A 231 19.04 4.56 -7.52
CA ARG A 231 19.09 4.28 -8.95
C ARG A 231 19.20 2.78 -9.22
N ALA A 232 20.06 2.07 -8.48
CA ALA A 232 20.22 0.61 -8.63
C ALA A 232 18.91 -0.13 -8.27
N ALA A 233 18.21 0.31 -7.22
CA ALA A 233 16.89 -0.22 -6.88
C ALA A 233 15.87 0.00 -8.01
N MET A 234 15.83 1.20 -8.59
CA MET A 234 14.94 1.50 -9.71
C MET A 234 15.29 0.69 -10.97
N ASP A 235 16.58 0.47 -11.24
CA ASP A 235 17.04 -0.37 -12.36
C ASP A 235 16.60 -1.83 -12.17
N LEU A 236 16.73 -2.37 -10.96
CA LEU A 236 16.25 -3.71 -10.62
C LEU A 236 14.72 -3.81 -10.76
N ILE A 237 13.97 -2.85 -10.19
CA ILE A 237 12.51 -2.81 -10.30
C ILE A 237 12.08 -2.79 -11.77
N ALA A 238 12.73 -1.97 -12.61
CA ALA A 238 12.44 -1.92 -14.03
C ALA A 238 12.75 -3.26 -14.73
N ALA A 239 13.92 -3.85 -14.48
CA ALA A 239 14.34 -5.11 -15.07
C ALA A 239 13.38 -6.26 -14.72
N ARG A 240 13.00 -6.39 -13.44
CA ARG A 240 12.05 -7.41 -12.96
C ARG A 240 10.63 -7.17 -13.48
N THR A 241 10.21 -5.91 -13.63
CA THR A 241 8.92 -5.57 -14.25
C THR A 241 8.87 -6.03 -15.71
N LEU A 242 9.91 -5.73 -16.49
CA LEU A 242 10.02 -6.17 -17.89
C LEU A 242 10.13 -7.69 -18.02
N ASP A 243 10.82 -8.36 -17.07
CA ASP A 243 10.89 -9.81 -17.02
C ASP A 243 9.51 -10.44 -16.81
N PHE A 244 8.75 -9.99 -15.81
CA PHE A 244 7.38 -10.44 -15.59
C PHE A 244 6.51 -10.25 -16.83
N HIS A 245 6.60 -9.08 -17.46
CA HIS A 245 5.84 -8.79 -18.67
C HIS A 245 6.19 -9.75 -19.82
N ARG A 246 7.49 -9.96 -20.11
CA ARG A 246 7.97 -10.87 -21.16
C ARG A 246 7.52 -12.31 -20.94
N ARG A 247 7.44 -12.74 -19.68
CA ARG A 247 6.98 -14.09 -19.27
C ARG A 247 5.46 -14.21 -19.17
N GLY A 248 4.72 -13.14 -19.50
CA GLY A 248 3.25 -13.12 -19.44
C GLY A 248 2.68 -13.15 -18.02
N LEU A 249 3.49 -12.79 -17.01
CA LEU A 249 3.05 -12.72 -15.62
C LEU A 249 2.38 -11.37 -15.36
N ALA A 250 1.06 -11.38 -15.19
CA ALA A 250 0.27 -10.17 -14.94
C ALA A 250 0.49 -9.64 -13.52
N LYS A 251 1.54 -8.84 -13.32
CA LYS A 251 1.91 -8.20 -12.05
C LYS A 251 1.90 -6.68 -12.18
N GLU A 252 1.18 -6.00 -11.30
CA GLU A 252 1.17 -4.55 -11.23
C GLU A 252 2.29 -4.05 -10.31
N ILE A 253 3.28 -3.35 -10.86
CA ILE A 253 4.44 -2.82 -10.14
C ILE A 253 4.34 -1.31 -10.06
N LEU A 254 4.45 -0.77 -8.85
CA LEU A 254 4.27 0.65 -8.55
C LEU A 254 5.41 1.18 -7.69
N THR A 255 5.70 2.49 -7.80
CA THR A 255 6.53 3.22 -6.84
C THR A 255 5.80 4.43 -6.25
N VAL A 256 6.18 4.83 -5.03
CA VAL A 256 5.54 5.92 -4.27
C VAL A 256 6.59 6.69 -3.47
N ASP A 257 6.27 7.93 -3.16
CA ASP A 257 7.01 8.85 -2.28
C ASP A 257 8.34 9.37 -2.86
N ASN A 258 8.66 9.02 -4.12
CA ASN A 258 9.76 9.67 -4.87
C ASN A 258 9.29 10.04 -6.28
N HIS A 259 9.15 11.33 -6.53
CA HIS A 259 8.71 11.82 -7.84
C HIS A 259 9.77 11.69 -8.93
N ALA A 260 11.05 11.46 -8.57
CA ALA A 260 12.14 11.29 -9.51
C ALA A 260 12.13 9.93 -10.22
N ASP A 261 11.43 8.92 -9.70
CA ASP A 261 11.38 7.58 -10.27
C ASP A 261 10.86 7.56 -11.71
N GLY A 262 9.77 8.27 -11.97
CA GLY A 262 9.19 8.37 -13.31
C GLY A 262 10.13 9.04 -14.33
N PRO A 263 10.60 10.27 -14.08
CA PRO A 263 11.60 10.92 -14.93
C PRO A 263 12.86 10.11 -15.13
N TYR A 264 13.37 9.45 -14.08
CA TYR A 264 14.56 8.61 -14.17
C TYR A 264 14.38 7.46 -15.17
N LEU A 265 13.28 6.73 -15.08
CA LEU A 265 12.99 5.63 -15.99
C LEU A 265 12.69 6.13 -17.40
N TYR A 266 11.95 7.23 -17.53
CA TYR A 266 11.62 7.82 -18.83
C TYR A 266 12.89 8.24 -19.61
N LEU A 267 13.92 8.76 -18.93
CA LEU A 267 15.18 9.12 -19.56
C LEU A 267 16.04 7.92 -19.97
N LYS A 268 15.73 6.71 -19.47
CA LYS A 268 16.41 5.46 -19.82
C LYS A 268 15.72 4.67 -20.92
N MET A 269 14.47 5.00 -21.23
CA MET A 269 13.71 4.39 -22.34
C MET A 269 14.15 4.95 -23.68
#